data_0a03a96929e44030343cde6ca4d29b12
#
_entry.id   0a03a96929e44030343cde6ca4d29b12
#
_cell.length_a   1.000
_cell.length_b   1.000
_cell.length_c   1.000
_cell.angle_alpha   90.00
_cell.angle_beta   90.00
_cell.angle_gamma   90.00
#
_symmetry.space_group_name_H-M   'P 1'
#
loop_
_entity.id
_entity.type
_entity.pdbx_description
1 polymer ?
#
loop_
_entity_poly.entity_id
_entity_poly.type
_entity_poly.pdbx_seq_one_letter_code
_entity_poly.pdbx_strand_id
1 'polypeptide(L)'
;MIPMKAPWSAILCTLLFAASATLTCAATPEYSIQAILYSTSPGVATSDLVVGGPADKIDLAMVVWLIRGGGHTILFDSGFHRETFLKEFPMKDYLRPDQAVQTAGVQPDQITDIVISHAHWDHMGGIDLFPKAQVWIQKEEYRYYTTDAWQPGGDHGGIDPEDVKQLVQLNTEGRLHLVDGDNVEILPGITAYTGSRHTYASQYLRIAGTPTYVLASDNVYLYFNLSSHLASDTFTDADHPANIKNQTRMIELAGSPDRILPGHDILQFKKFPTQGRIATIK
;
A
#
# COMPACT_ATOMS: atom_id res chain seq x y z
N MET A 1 95.74 -1.26 -6.83
CA MET A 1 94.78 -0.28 -6.23
C MET A 1 93.70 -0.03 -7.28
N ILE A 2 92.54 -0.60 -7.07
CA ILE A 2 91.38 -0.52 -7.93
C ILE A 2 90.28 0.24 -7.14
N PRO A 3 89.71 1.32 -7.63
CA PRO A 3 88.65 2.04 -6.90
C PRO A 3 87.25 1.36 -7.05
N MET A 4 86.62 1.10 -5.95
CA MET A 4 85.24 0.61 -5.86
C MET A 4 84.27 1.72 -6.25
N LYS A 5 83.36 1.42 -7.19
CA LYS A 5 82.20 2.24 -7.52
C LYS A 5 81.06 1.89 -6.56
N ALA A 6 80.42 2.89 -5.90
CA ALA A 6 79.23 2.78 -5.09
C ALA A 6 77.95 2.64 -5.96
N PRO A 7 76.96 1.87 -5.55
CA PRO A 7 75.68 1.77 -6.28
C PRO A 7 74.75 2.92 -5.96
N TRP A 8 74.09 3.47 -6.92
CA TRP A 8 73.01 4.44 -6.79
C TRP A 8 71.73 3.74 -6.47
N SER A 9 71.17 4.02 -5.31
CA SER A 9 69.80 3.57 -4.91
C SER A 9 68.76 4.52 -5.50
N ALA A 10 67.99 4.02 -6.45
CA ALA A 10 66.84 4.74 -6.99
C ALA A 10 65.66 4.58 -5.99
N ILE A 11 65.25 5.70 -5.39
CA ILE A 11 64.03 5.75 -4.55
C ILE A 11 62.82 5.89 -5.48
N LEU A 12 62.03 4.83 -5.59
CA LEU A 12 60.78 4.79 -6.31
C LEU A 12 59.65 5.36 -5.39
N CYS A 13 59.27 6.63 -5.59
CA CYS A 13 58.10 7.23 -4.94
C CYS A 13 56.84 6.71 -5.59
N THR A 14 56.17 5.76 -4.94
CA THR A 14 54.81 5.29 -5.32
C THR A 14 53.80 6.30 -4.85
N LEU A 15 53.24 7.10 -5.74
CA LEU A 15 52.08 7.97 -5.48
C LEU A 15 50.82 7.08 -5.38
N LEU A 16 50.30 6.87 -4.18
CA LEU A 16 48.99 6.30 -3.94
C LEU A 16 47.91 7.36 -4.24
N PHE A 17 47.22 7.23 -5.35
CA PHE A 17 46.00 7.97 -5.62
C PHE A 17 44.88 7.34 -4.79
N ALA A 18 44.47 7.96 -3.68
CA ALA A 18 43.27 7.64 -2.96
C ALA A 18 42.05 8.16 -3.76
N ALA A 19 41.37 7.28 -4.45
CA ALA A 19 40.07 7.58 -5.05
C ALA A 19 39.04 7.71 -3.95
N SER A 20 38.70 8.94 -3.58
CA SER A 20 37.57 9.22 -2.70
C SER A 20 36.26 8.92 -3.44
N ALA A 21 35.67 7.76 -3.22
CA ALA A 21 34.34 7.47 -3.66
C ALA A 21 33.36 8.34 -2.84
N THR A 22 32.90 9.42 -3.43
CA THR A 22 31.76 10.18 -2.87
C THR A 22 30.52 9.29 -3.00
N LEU A 23 30.03 8.76 -1.89
CA LEU A 23 28.69 8.17 -1.80
C LEU A 23 27.69 9.30 -2.05
N THR A 24 27.25 9.45 -3.28
CA THR A 24 26.07 10.25 -3.59
C THR A 24 24.86 9.50 -3.02
N CYS A 25 24.32 9.99 -1.91
CA CYS A 25 23.00 9.56 -1.45
C CYS A 25 22.01 9.92 -2.58
N ALA A 26 21.43 8.92 -3.22
CA ALA A 26 20.44 9.17 -4.26
C ALA A 26 19.27 9.92 -3.61
N ALA A 27 18.84 11.01 -4.22
CA ALA A 27 17.67 11.76 -3.72
C ALA A 27 16.45 10.85 -3.73
N THR A 28 15.62 10.93 -2.68
CA THR A 28 14.33 10.23 -2.64
C THR A 28 13.51 10.61 -3.86
N PRO A 29 12.97 9.63 -4.62
CA PRO A 29 12.16 9.93 -5.80
C PRO A 29 10.93 10.76 -5.44
N GLU A 30 10.54 11.66 -6.35
CA GLU A 30 9.24 12.31 -6.27
C GLU A 30 8.16 11.39 -6.83
N TYR A 31 7.05 11.26 -6.09
CA TYR A 31 5.91 10.44 -6.48
C TYR A 31 4.68 11.31 -6.72
N SER A 32 3.94 11.06 -7.81
CA SER A 32 2.57 11.50 -7.97
C SER A 32 1.62 10.44 -7.38
N ILE A 33 0.48 10.89 -6.83
CA ILE A 33 -0.52 10.03 -6.20
C ILE A 33 -1.89 10.39 -6.76
N GLN A 34 -2.62 9.41 -7.25
CA GLN A 34 -4.00 9.55 -7.72
C GLN A 34 -4.88 8.49 -7.05
N ALA A 35 -6.04 8.90 -6.55
CA ALA A 35 -7.10 7.98 -6.13
C ALA A 35 -8.02 7.74 -7.33
N ILE A 36 -8.29 6.49 -7.65
CA ILE A 36 -9.12 6.08 -8.79
C ILE A 36 -10.36 5.37 -8.25
N LEU A 37 -11.52 6.01 -8.40
CA LEU A 37 -12.81 5.44 -8.00
C LEU A 37 -13.27 4.42 -9.05
N TYR A 38 -13.30 3.13 -8.69
CA TYR A 38 -13.77 2.10 -9.60
C TYR A 38 -15.25 1.73 -9.37
N SER A 39 -15.81 2.03 -8.19
CA SER A 39 -17.22 1.87 -7.88
C SER A 39 -17.61 2.65 -6.62
N THR A 40 -18.90 2.69 -6.31
CA THR A 40 -19.40 3.05 -4.98
C THR A 40 -20.35 1.96 -4.48
N SER A 41 -20.28 1.63 -3.18
CA SER A 41 -21.25 0.77 -2.51
C SER A 41 -22.21 1.65 -1.70
N PRO A 42 -23.49 1.75 -2.08
CA PRO A 42 -24.41 2.68 -1.47
C PRO A 42 -25.04 2.15 -0.17
N GLY A 43 -25.29 3.06 0.76
CA GLY A 43 -26.13 2.79 1.91
C GLY A 43 -25.48 1.95 3.00
N VAL A 44 -24.15 1.97 3.11
CA VAL A 44 -23.38 1.35 4.19
C VAL A 44 -23.51 2.21 5.45
N ALA A 45 -23.80 1.61 6.61
CA ALA A 45 -23.88 2.40 7.84
C ALA A 45 -22.47 2.77 8.33
N THR A 46 -22.29 4.02 8.77
CA THR A 46 -21.01 4.45 9.33
C THR A 46 -20.59 3.59 10.52
N SER A 47 -21.56 3.12 11.32
CA SER A 47 -21.34 2.22 12.45
C SER A 47 -20.81 0.82 12.06
N ASP A 48 -20.94 0.42 10.80
CA ASP A 48 -20.39 -0.85 10.31
C ASP A 48 -18.88 -0.74 10.00
N LEU A 49 -18.36 0.48 9.90
CA LEU A 49 -16.98 0.79 9.53
C LEU A 49 -16.18 1.42 10.67
N VAL A 50 -16.88 2.15 11.54
CA VAL A 50 -16.31 2.94 12.63
C VAL A 50 -16.94 2.53 13.95
N VAL A 51 -16.14 1.99 14.83
CA VAL A 51 -16.58 1.48 16.13
C VAL A 51 -17.19 2.61 16.97
N GLY A 52 -18.47 2.46 17.34
CA GLY A 52 -19.21 3.52 18.03
C GLY A 52 -19.60 4.72 17.15
N GLY A 53 -19.44 4.59 15.84
CA GLY A 53 -19.88 5.58 14.87
C GLY A 53 -21.43 5.68 14.79
N PRO A 54 -21.96 6.73 14.14
CA PRO A 54 -23.39 6.92 13.96
C PRO A 54 -23.99 5.89 12.98
N ALA A 55 -25.29 5.67 13.06
CA ALA A 55 -26.02 4.74 12.18
C ALA A 55 -26.47 5.37 10.85
N ASP A 56 -26.03 6.58 10.53
CA ASP A 56 -26.27 7.22 9.24
C ASP A 56 -25.63 6.42 8.10
N LYS A 57 -26.28 6.48 6.94
CA LYS A 57 -25.85 5.74 5.77
C LYS A 57 -25.06 6.62 4.81
N ILE A 58 -23.95 6.07 4.32
CA ILE A 58 -23.05 6.71 3.39
C ILE A 58 -22.89 5.88 2.11
N ASP A 59 -22.40 6.49 1.05
CA ASP A 59 -21.90 5.78 -0.11
C ASP A 59 -20.40 5.53 0.09
N LEU A 60 -20.02 4.25 0.15
CA LEU A 60 -18.66 3.80 0.35
C LEU A 60 -17.89 3.85 -0.97
N ALA A 61 -16.75 4.52 -1.01
CA ALA A 61 -15.92 4.58 -2.21
C ALA A 61 -15.08 3.32 -2.37
N MET A 62 -15.15 2.68 -3.52
CA MET A 62 -14.28 1.57 -3.90
C MET A 62 -13.12 2.15 -4.72
N VAL A 63 -11.91 2.15 -4.13
CA VAL A 63 -10.76 2.94 -4.61
C VAL A 63 -9.53 2.06 -4.79
N VAL A 64 -8.75 2.32 -5.82
CA VAL A 64 -7.34 1.92 -5.91
C VAL A 64 -6.48 3.17 -6.05
N TRP A 65 -5.27 3.17 -5.47
CA TRP A 65 -4.37 4.33 -5.56
C TRP A 65 -3.25 4.05 -6.55
N LEU A 66 -3.12 4.91 -7.55
CA LEU A 66 -2.06 4.89 -8.54
C LEU A 66 -0.93 5.82 -8.09
N ILE A 67 0.27 5.27 -7.91
CA ILE A 67 1.46 5.99 -7.47
C ILE A 67 2.52 5.86 -8.57
N ARG A 68 3.06 6.99 -9.05
CA ARG A 68 4.06 6.97 -10.13
C ARG A 68 5.28 7.81 -9.76
N GLY A 69 6.45 7.22 -9.90
CA GLY A 69 7.74 7.88 -9.64
C GLY A 69 8.86 6.86 -9.47
N GLY A 70 10.10 7.30 -9.44
CA GLY A 70 11.24 6.41 -9.20
C GLY A 70 11.43 5.28 -10.22
N GLY A 71 10.83 5.38 -11.41
CA GLY A 71 10.82 4.30 -12.40
C GLY A 71 9.73 3.25 -12.20
N HIS A 72 8.84 3.43 -11.22
CA HIS A 72 7.75 2.52 -10.87
C HIS A 72 6.38 3.11 -11.20
N THR A 73 5.45 2.23 -11.53
CA THR A 73 4.00 2.49 -11.66
C THR A 73 3.29 1.51 -10.73
N ILE A 74 2.86 1.99 -9.59
CA ILE A 74 2.47 1.19 -8.43
C ILE A 74 0.98 1.34 -8.20
N LEU A 75 0.30 0.25 -7.89
CA LEU A 75 -1.02 0.29 -7.28
C LEU A 75 -0.89 -0.01 -5.77
N PHE A 76 -1.56 0.76 -4.96
CA PHE A 76 -1.91 0.38 -3.60
C PHE A 76 -3.35 -0.12 -3.63
N ASP A 77 -3.51 -1.40 -3.33
CA ASP A 77 -4.67 -2.25 -3.55
C ASP A 77 -5.03 -2.44 -5.03
N SER A 78 -5.74 -3.52 -5.34
CA SER A 78 -6.06 -3.93 -6.72
C SER A 78 -7.56 -3.92 -7.02
N GLY A 79 -8.41 -3.66 -6.01
CA GLY A 79 -9.85 -3.78 -6.15
C GLY A 79 -10.31 -5.22 -6.33
N PHE A 80 -11.48 -5.42 -6.95
CA PHE A 80 -12.03 -6.75 -7.24
C PHE A 80 -12.76 -6.78 -8.58
N HIS A 81 -13.01 -8.01 -9.10
CA HIS A 81 -13.77 -8.16 -10.34
C HIS A 81 -14.68 -9.39 -10.41
N ARG A 82 -14.69 -10.24 -9.38
CA ARG A 82 -15.52 -11.45 -9.42
C ARG A 82 -17.00 -11.13 -9.29
N GLU A 83 -17.80 -11.75 -10.17
CA GLU A 83 -19.25 -11.56 -10.22
C GLU A 83 -19.96 -11.92 -8.92
N THR A 84 -19.41 -12.82 -8.10
CA THR A 84 -19.98 -13.19 -6.81
C THR A 84 -20.18 -11.96 -5.95
N PHE A 85 -19.17 -11.12 -5.81
CA PHE A 85 -19.24 -9.89 -5.02
C PHE A 85 -20.11 -8.81 -5.66
N LEU A 86 -20.12 -8.72 -7.00
CA LEU A 86 -21.04 -7.81 -7.71
C LEU A 86 -22.52 -8.20 -7.55
N LYS A 87 -22.81 -9.47 -7.25
CA LYS A 87 -24.17 -9.95 -6.96
C LYS A 87 -24.53 -9.81 -5.49
N GLU A 88 -23.56 -9.94 -4.60
CA GLU A 88 -23.73 -9.91 -3.16
C GLU A 88 -23.84 -8.48 -2.62
N PHE A 89 -22.98 -7.59 -3.11
CA PHE A 89 -22.91 -6.21 -2.65
C PHE A 89 -23.46 -5.25 -3.71
N PRO A 90 -24.34 -4.30 -3.32
CA PRO A 90 -24.82 -3.30 -4.27
C PRO A 90 -23.68 -2.37 -4.72
N MET A 91 -23.40 -2.37 -6.01
CA MET A 91 -22.37 -1.52 -6.62
C MET A 91 -22.99 -0.57 -7.62
N LYS A 92 -22.62 0.72 -7.55
CA LYS A 92 -22.99 1.75 -8.51
C LYS A 92 -21.79 2.15 -9.35
N ASP A 93 -22.03 2.42 -10.62
CA ASP A 93 -21.02 2.93 -11.54
C ASP A 93 -19.74 2.09 -11.58
N TYR A 94 -19.90 0.78 -11.39
CA TYR A 94 -18.78 -0.16 -11.39
C TYR A 94 -18.06 -0.15 -12.73
N LEU A 95 -16.75 0.00 -12.66
CA LEU A 95 -15.82 -0.22 -13.75
C LEU A 95 -14.74 -1.16 -13.24
N ARG A 96 -14.44 -2.21 -14.00
CA ARG A 96 -13.41 -3.17 -13.57
C ARG A 96 -12.10 -2.43 -13.26
N PRO A 97 -11.35 -2.76 -12.19
CA PRO A 97 -10.19 -1.98 -11.73
C PRO A 97 -9.15 -1.67 -12.80
N ASP A 98 -8.83 -2.63 -13.69
CA ASP A 98 -7.91 -2.42 -14.80
C ASP A 98 -8.44 -1.38 -15.81
N GLN A 99 -9.74 -1.39 -16.09
CA GLN A 99 -10.37 -0.39 -16.95
C GLN A 99 -10.40 0.98 -16.25
N ALA A 100 -10.62 1.01 -14.93
CA ALA A 100 -10.56 2.24 -14.16
C ALA A 100 -9.16 2.86 -14.20
N VAL A 101 -8.10 2.05 -14.04
CA VAL A 101 -6.70 2.47 -14.17
C VAL A 101 -6.39 3.00 -15.57
N GLN A 102 -6.97 2.41 -16.63
CA GLN A 102 -6.82 2.91 -18.01
C GLN A 102 -7.36 4.33 -18.16
N THR A 103 -8.38 4.75 -17.39
CA THR A 103 -8.86 6.14 -17.42
C THR A 103 -7.81 7.15 -16.94
N ALA A 104 -6.82 6.71 -16.16
CA ALA A 104 -5.65 7.50 -15.75
C ALA A 104 -4.48 7.44 -16.77
N GLY A 105 -4.71 6.85 -17.96
CA GLY A 105 -3.73 6.75 -19.04
C GLY A 105 -2.67 5.65 -18.83
N VAL A 106 -2.92 4.68 -17.96
CA VAL A 106 -1.99 3.58 -17.65
C VAL A 106 -2.60 2.26 -18.10
N GLN A 107 -1.86 1.49 -18.90
CA GLN A 107 -2.29 0.14 -19.28
C GLN A 107 -2.01 -0.86 -18.16
N PRO A 108 -2.81 -1.92 -17.99
CA PRO A 108 -2.62 -2.92 -16.93
C PRO A 108 -1.24 -3.57 -16.92
N ASP A 109 -0.64 -3.75 -18.08
CA ASP A 109 0.71 -4.33 -18.22
C ASP A 109 1.86 -3.35 -17.95
N GLN A 110 1.55 -2.08 -17.70
CA GLN A 110 2.49 -1.05 -17.26
C GLN A 110 2.57 -0.94 -15.74
N ILE A 111 1.66 -1.59 -15.00
CA ILE A 111 1.78 -1.68 -13.55
C ILE A 111 2.96 -2.57 -13.21
N THR A 112 3.94 -1.97 -12.53
CA THR A 112 5.17 -2.67 -12.13
C THR A 112 5.04 -3.35 -10.78
N ASP A 113 4.27 -2.75 -9.87
CA ASP A 113 4.11 -3.21 -8.49
C ASP A 113 2.67 -3.05 -8.03
N ILE A 114 2.20 -3.99 -7.21
CA ILE A 114 0.97 -3.86 -6.43
C ILE A 114 1.33 -4.07 -4.98
N VAL A 115 0.96 -3.16 -4.12
CA VAL A 115 1.09 -3.33 -2.67
C VAL A 115 -0.30 -3.59 -2.11
N ILE A 116 -0.50 -4.77 -1.56
CA ILE A 116 -1.77 -5.16 -0.94
C ILE A 116 -1.77 -4.73 0.51
N SER A 117 -2.73 -3.90 0.88
CA SER A 117 -2.90 -3.44 2.26
C SER A 117 -3.31 -4.58 3.18
N HIS A 118 -4.22 -5.44 2.71
CA HIS A 118 -4.74 -6.58 3.44
C HIS A 118 -5.51 -7.54 2.51
N ALA A 119 -5.88 -8.70 3.01
CA ALA A 119 -6.37 -9.81 2.19
C ALA A 119 -7.88 -9.79 1.89
N HIS A 120 -8.64 -8.75 2.22
CA HIS A 120 -10.06 -8.69 1.85
C HIS A 120 -10.25 -8.66 0.34
N TRP A 121 -11.37 -9.23 -0.10
CA TRP A 121 -11.73 -9.43 -1.51
C TRP A 121 -11.72 -8.15 -2.35
N ASP A 122 -12.09 -7.01 -1.77
CA ASP A 122 -12.17 -5.72 -2.46
C ASP A 122 -10.84 -4.94 -2.52
N HIS A 123 -9.81 -5.47 -1.89
CA HIS A 123 -8.43 -4.96 -1.95
C HIS A 123 -7.51 -5.87 -2.76
N MET A 124 -7.71 -7.18 -2.66
CA MET A 124 -6.83 -8.17 -3.27
C MET A 124 -7.41 -8.84 -4.53
N GLY A 125 -8.72 -8.78 -4.72
CA GLY A 125 -9.45 -9.55 -5.73
C GLY A 125 -9.24 -9.12 -7.18
N GLY A 126 -8.37 -8.14 -7.46
CA GLY A 126 -8.04 -7.68 -8.80
C GLY A 126 -6.58 -7.89 -9.21
N ILE A 127 -5.78 -8.62 -8.45
CA ILE A 127 -4.34 -8.81 -8.73
C ILE A 127 -4.10 -9.42 -10.11
N ASP A 128 -4.91 -10.39 -10.53
CA ASP A 128 -4.81 -11.09 -11.83
C ASP A 128 -5.06 -10.17 -13.04
N LEU A 129 -5.68 -9.01 -12.84
CA LEU A 129 -5.88 -8.00 -13.89
C LEU A 129 -4.56 -7.31 -14.30
N PHE A 130 -3.48 -7.47 -13.54
CA PHE A 130 -2.21 -6.79 -13.74
C PHE A 130 -1.05 -7.80 -13.91
N PRO A 131 -0.93 -8.42 -15.09
CA PRO A 131 -0.17 -9.65 -15.29
C PRO A 131 1.35 -9.52 -15.11
N LYS A 132 1.90 -8.31 -15.15
CA LYS A 132 3.35 -8.06 -15.02
C LYS A 132 3.78 -7.55 -13.65
N ALA A 133 2.82 -7.22 -12.78
CA ALA A 133 3.11 -6.62 -11.49
C ALA A 133 3.84 -7.59 -10.54
N GLN A 134 4.82 -7.07 -9.81
CA GLN A 134 5.31 -7.67 -8.58
C GLN A 134 4.33 -7.34 -7.45
N VAL A 135 4.06 -8.26 -6.55
CA VAL A 135 3.04 -8.09 -5.50
C VAL A 135 3.69 -8.08 -4.13
N TRP A 136 3.32 -7.11 -3.30
CA TRP A 136 3.86 -6.91 -1.96
C TRP A 136 2.75 -7.06 -0.93
N ILE A 137 2.93 -7.91 0.07
CA ILE A 137 1.97 -8.14 1.16
C ILE A 137 2.74 -8.42 2.45
N GLN A 138 2.15 -8.12 3.60
CA GLN A 138 2.74 -8.51 4.89
C GLN A 138 2.91 -10.02 4.98
N LYS A 139 4.08 -10.47 5.43
CA LYS A 139 4.44 -11.88 5.57
C LYS A 139 3.47 -12.64 6.47
N GLU A 140 3.06 -12.03 7.58
CA GLU A 140 2.14 -12.65 8.52
C GLU A 140 0.70 -12.71 7.97
N GLU A 141 0.28 -11.73 7.14
CA GLU A 141 -0.98 -11.76 6.41
C GLU A 141 -1.02 -12.94 5.44
N TYR A 142 0.01 -13.07 4.60
CA TYR A 142 0.17 -14.20 3.68
C TYR A 142 0.16 -15.54 4.42
N ARG A 143 0.94 -15.68 5.51
CA ARG A 143 1.05 -16.93 6.26
C ARG A 143 -0.29 -17.34 6.86
N TYR A 144 -0.97 -16.41 7.51
CA TYR A 144 -2.22 -16.70 8.18
C TYR A 144 -3.30 -17.14 7.18
N TYR A 145 -3.53 -16.37 6.11
CA TYR A 145 -4.59 -16.66 5.15
C TYR A 145 -4.27 -17.81 4.18
N THR A 146 -3.02 -18.23 4.09
CA THR A 146 -2.67 -19.46 3.35
C THR A 146 -2.65 -20.71 4.24
N THR A 147 -2.82 -20.60 5.56
CA THR A 147 -2.74 -21.72 6.51
C THR A 147 -3.84 -21.67 7.57
N ASP A 148 -3.59 -21.00 8.70
CA ASP A 148 -4.36 -21.11 9.94
C ASP A 148 -5.78 -20.57 9.84
N ALA A 149 -6.04 -19.59 8.99
CA ALA A 149 -7.36 -18.98 8.76
C ALA A 149 -8.43 -20.03 8.38
N TRP A 150 -8.02 -21.11 7.71
CA TRP A 150 -8.89 -22.18 7.21
C TRP A 150 -8.97 -23.39 8.13
N GLN A 151 -8.31 -23.35 9.28
CA GLN A 151 -8.31 -24.42 10.26
C GLN A 151 -9.40 -24.17 11.34
N PRO A 152 -9.80 -25.17 12.12
CA PRO A 152 -10.72 -24.99 13.22
C PRO A 152 -10.26 -23.88 14.19
N GLY A 153 -11.08 -22.83 14.36
CA GLY A 153 -10.79 -21.66 15.17
C GLY A 153 -10.07 -20.53 14.42
N GLY A 154 -9.78 -20.71 13.12
CA GLY A 154 -9.32 -19.63 12.26
C GLY A 154 -10.45 -18.71 11.82
N ASP A 155 -10.09 -17.51 11.37
CA ASP A 155 -11.03 -16.54 10.81
C ASP A 155 -10.59 -16.14 9.40
N HIS A 156 -11.52 -16.25 8.45
CA HIS A 156 -11.33 -15.91 7.04
C HIS A 156 -12.51 -15.06 6.50
N GLY A 157 -13.20 -14.33 7.39
CA GLY A 157 -14.27 -13.41 7.00
C GLY A 157 -13.75 -12.39 5.97
N GLY A 158 -14.52 -12.17 4.90
CA GLY A 158 -14.14 -11.24 3.82
C GLY A 158 -12.99 -11.72 2.92
N ILE A 159 -12.50 -12.96 3.05
CA ILE A 159 -11.41 -13.51 2.25
C ILE A 159 -11.96 -14.44 1.17
N ASP A 160 -11.60 -14.17 -0.09
CA ASP A 160 -11.92 -15.07 -1.19
C ASP A 160 -10.85 -16.18 -1.30
N PRO A 161 -11.22 -17.47 -1.22
CA PRO A 161 -10.26 -18.57 -1.38
C PRO A 161 -9.56 -18.59 -2.74
N GLU A 162 -10.15 -18.02 -3.79
CA GLU A 162 -9.49 -17.92 -5.10
C GLU A 162 -8.35 -16.89 -5.07
N ASP A 163 -8.49 -15.81 -4.30
CA ASP A 163 -7.41 -14.82 -4.11
C ASP A 163 -6.25 -15.42 -3.31
N VAL A 164 -6.55 -16.25 -2.31
CA VAL A 164 -5.53 -16.99 -1.56
C VAL A 164 -4.74 -17.92 -2.46
N LYS A 165 -5.42 -18.66 -3.35
CA LYS A 165 -4.75 -19.54 -4.34
C LYS A 165 -3.84 -18.74 -5.27
N GLN A 166 -4.28 -17.54 -5.67
CA GLN A 166 -3.50 -16.65 -6.49
C GLN A 166 -2.24 -16.15 -5.78
N LEU A 167 -2.31 -15.80 -4.48
CA LEU A 167 -1.11 -15.46 -3.69
C LEU A 167 -0.09 -16.60 -3.66
N VAL A 168 -0.56 -17.84 -3.49
CA VAL A 168 0.32 -19.02 -3.50
C VAL A 168 0.96 -19.20 -4.88
N GLN A 169 0.19 -19.01 -5.95
CA GLN A 169 0.70 -19.07 -7.32
C GLN A 169 1.78 -18.00 -7.55
N LEU A 170 1.51 -16.74 -7.21
CA LEU A 170 2.47 -15.63 -7.34
C LEU A 170 3.77 -15.88 -6.55
N ASN A 171 3.66 -16.49 -5.36
CA ASN A 171 4.82 -16.87 -4.57
C ASN A 171 5.67 -17.92 -5.28
N THR A 172 5.05 -18.94 -5.88
CA THR A 172 5.76 -19.99 -6.63
C THR A 172 6.35 -19.49 -7.94
N GLU A 173 5.77 -18.44 -8.53
CA GLU A 173 6.28 -17.74 -9.72
C GLU A 173 7.42 -16.75 -9.41
N GLY A 174 7.73 -16.50 -8.14
CA GLY A 174 8.73 -15.50 -7.71
C GLY A 174 8.29 -14.05 -7.91
N ARG A 175 6.98 -13.80 -7.96
CA ARG A 175 6.36 -12.48 -8.12
C ARG A 175 5.77 -11.92 -6.83
N LEU A 176 5.78 -12.67 -5.73
CA LEU A 176 5.30 -12.24 -4.42
C LEU A 176 6.47 -11.85 -3.53
N HIS A 177 6.42 -10.65 -2.98
CA HIS A 177 7.37 -10.11 -2.01
C HIS A 177 6.73 -10.02 -0.63
N LEU A 178 7.28 -10.72 0.34
CA LEU A 178 6.79 -10.74 1.70
C LEU A 178 7.45 -9.63 2.51
N VAL A 179 6.66 -8.64 2.92
CA VAL A 179 7.09 -7.57 3.80
C VAL A 179 7.17 -8.12 5.23
N ASP A 180 8.35 -8.11 5.84
CA ASP A 180 8.58 -8.73 7.15
C ASP A 180 8.57 -7.66 8.26
N GLY A 181 7.38 -7.37 8.76
CA GLY A 181 7.17 -6.50 9.92
C GLY A 181 6.97 -5.02 9.59
N ASP A 182 7.32 -4.18 10.55
CA ASP A 182 6.96 -2.77 10.61
C ASP A 182 8.08 -1.85 10.09
N ASN A 183 7.70 -0.70 9.48
CA ASN A 183 8.63 0.32 9.02
C ASN A 183 9.66 -0.20 8.00
N VAL A 184 9.20 -0.96 7.02
CA VAL A 184 10.03 -1.55 5.97
C VAL A 184 9.96 -0.70 4.72
N GLU A 185 11.07 -0.13 4.28
CA GLU A 185 11.15 0.53 2.97
C GLU A 185 11.11 -0.55 1.88
N ILE A 186 10.01 -0.62 1.13
CA ILE A 186 9.77 -1.62 0.08
C ILE A 186 10.25 -1.16 -1.29
N LEU A 187 10.18 0.14 -1.53
CA LEU A 187 10.73 0.83 -2.71
C LEU A 187 11.31 2.17 -2.24
N PRO A 188 12.27 2.77 -2.96
CA PRO A 188 12.87 4.03 -2.52
C PRO A 188 11.83 5.11 -2.20
N GLY A 189 11.74 5.53 -0.94
CA GLY A 189 10.77 6.53 -0.48
C GLY A 189 9.35 6.01 -0.21
N ILE A 190 9.09 4.71 -0.40
CA ILE A 190 7.83 4.04 -0.05
C ILE A 190 8.06 3.06 1.09
N THR A 191 7.47 3.33 2.22
CA THR A 191 7.64 2.53 3.44
C THR A 191 6.32 1.91 3.85
N ALA A 192 6.32 0.59 4.04
CA ALA A 192 5.21 -0.16 4.59
C ALA A 192 5.30 -0.19 6.13
N TYR A 193 4.18 0.03 6.77
CA TYR A 193 4.01 -0.03 8.22
C TYR A 193 2.95 -1.07 8.57
N THR A 194 3.14 -1.80 9.65
CA THR A 194 2.10 -2.69 10.18
C THR A 194 0.89 -1.87 10.59
N GLY A 195 -0.27 -2.30 10.15
CA GLY A 195 -1.55 -1.73 10.53
C GLY A 195 -1.97 -2.16 11.94
N SER A 196 -3.20 -1.87 12.26
CA SER A 196 -3.82 -2.14 13.56
C SER A 196 -4.73 -3.35 13.52
N ARG A 197 -4.39 -4.34 12.70
CA ARG A 197 -5.16 -5.56 12.58
C ARG A 197 -6.65 -5.32 12.20
N HIS A 198 -6.85 -4.61 11.12
CA HIS A 198 -8.13 -4.65 10.43
C HIS A 198 -8.39 -6.08 9.91
N THR A 199 -7.38 -6.72 9.30
CA THR A 199 -7.24 -8.16 9.12
C THR A 199 -6.11 -8.67 10.00
N TYR A 200 -5.70 -9.93 9.86
CA TYR A 200 -4.69 -10.55 10.71
C TYR A 200 -3.39 -9.74 10.82
N ALA A 201 -2.89 -9.22 9.69
CA ALA A 201 -1.68 -8.40 9.62
C ALA A 201 -1.77 -7.34 8.51
N SER A 202 -2.79 -6.50 8.54
CA SER A 202 -2.94 -5.38 7.61
C SER A 202 -1.76 -4.41 7.64
N GLN A 203 -1.53 -3.69 6.55
CA GLN A 203 -0.49 -2.66 6.43
C GLN A 203 -1.02 -1.36 5.82
N TYR A 204 -0.26 -0.28 6.01
CA TYR A 204 -0.47 1.00 5.36
C TYR A 204 0.86 1.52 4.79
N LEU A 205 0.79 2.49 3.87
CA LEU A 205 1.96 3.04 3.22
C LEU A 205 2.21 4.49 3.61
N ARG A 206 3.49 4.82 3.80
CA ARG A 206 3.98 6.18 3.79
C ARG A 206 4.72 6.45 2.49
N ILE A 207 4.29 7.47 1.76
CA ILE A 207 4.92 7.95 0.54
C ILE A 207 5.72 9.21 0.90
N ALA A 208 7.03 9.10 0.86
CA ALA A 208 7.92 10.21 1.15
C ALA A 208 7.81 11.30 0.09
N GLY A 209 8.06 12.54 0.49
CA GLY A 209 8.07 13.69 -0.40
C GLY A 209 7.69 14.97 0.33
N THR A 210 7.53 16.06 -0.43
CA THR A 210 7.10 17.35 0.10
C THR A 210 5.81 17.77 -0.61
N PRO A 211 4.65 17.55 0.02
CA PRO A 211 4.43 16.91 1.33
C PRO A 211 4.52 15.37 1.30
N THR A 212 4.68 14.76 2.49
CA THR A 212 4.52 13.31 2.71
C THR A 212 3.04 12.97 2.82
N TYR A 213 2.63 11.81 2.27
CA TYR A 213 1.29 11.25 2.41
C TYR A 213 1.32 9.87 3.06
N VAL A 214 0.22 9.51 3.72
CA VAL A 214 -0.04 8.18 4.24
C VAL A 214 -1.30 7.63 3.58
N LEU A 215 -1.20 6.47 2.96
CA LEU A 215 -2.32 5.71 2.41
C LEU A 215 -2.70 4.68 3.46
N ALA A 216 -3.81 4.91 4.14
CA ALA A 216 -4.18 4.16 5.33
C ALA A 216 -4.93 2.85 5.02
N SER A 217 -5.60 2.77 3.84
CA SER A 217 -6.56 1.72 3.55
C SER A 217 -7.54 1.57 4.73
N ASP A 218 -7.99 0.39 5.08
CA ASP A 218 -9.01 0.14 6.08
C ASP A 218 -8.55 0.28 7.54
N ASN A 219 -7.26 0.55 7.74
CA ASN A 219 -6.81 1.01 9.06
C ASN A 219 -7.43 2.37 9.44
N VAL A 220 -7.89 3.13 8.43
CA VAL A 220 -8.74 4.33 8.54
C VAL A 220 -9.76 4.24 7.39
N TYR A 221 -10.98 3.86 7.67
CA TYR A 221 -12.04 3.78 6.66
C TYR A 221 -12.45 5.15 6.13
N LEU A 222 -12.65 6.10 7.04
CA LEU A 222 -13.22 7.42 6.77
C LEU A 222 -12.41 8.53 7.46
N TYR A 223 -12.43 9.73 6.92
CA TYR A 223 -11.93 10.92 7.63
C TYR A 223 -12.61 11.10 8.99
N PHE A 224 -13.81 10.54 9.15
CA PHE A 224 -14.52 10.55 10.41
C PHE A 224 -13.76 9.82 11.53
N ASN A 225 -13.05 8.71 11.24
CA ASN A 225 -12.18 8.05 12.23
C ASN A 225 -11.16 9.03 12.82
N LEU A 226 -10.48 9.80 11.95
CA LEU A 226 -9.44 10.75 12.37
C LEU A 226 -10.00 11.93 13.17
N SER A 227 -11.18 12.43 12.79
CA SER A 227 -11.79 13.59 13.43
C SER A 227 -12.46 13.27 14.76
N SER A 228 -13.01 12.05 14.91
CA SER A 228 -13.69 11.57 16.10
C SER A 228 -12.79 10.79 17.07
N HIS A 229 -11.57 10.40 16.62
CA HIS A 229 -10.67 9.48 17.34
C HIS A 229 -11.33 8.13 17.66
N LEU A 230 -12.18 7.64 16.74
CA LEU A 230 -12.81 6.33 16.84
C LEU A 230 -12.07 5.30 16.00
N ALA A 231 -12.02 4.06 16.48
CA ALA A 231 -11.38 2.97 15.76
C ALA A 231 -12.14 2.62 14.47
N SER A 232 -11.41 2.20 13.45
CA SER A 232 -11.97 1.37 12.38
C SER A 232 -12.35 0.01 12.94
N ASP A 233 -13.22 -0.73 12.22
CA ASP A 233 -13.41 -2.14 12.46
C ASP A 233 -12.08 -2.90 12.40
N THR A 234 -11.86 -3.83 13.30
CA THR A 234 -10.59 -4.56 13.47
C THR A 234 -10.85 -6.06 13.63
N PHE A 235 -9.80 -6.85 13.44
CA PHE A 235 -9.84 -8.31 13.50
C PHE A 235 -10.47 -8.85 14.82
N THR A 236 -10.23 -8.16 15.93
CA THR A 236 -10.92 -8.40 17.21
C THR A 236 -11.15 -7.08 17.94
N ASP A 237 -12.17 -7.02 18.82
CA ASP A 237 -12.43 -5.84 19.64
C ASP A 237 -11.25 -5.41 20.50
N ALA A 238 -10.37 -6.35 20.86
CA ALA A 238 -9.17 -6.07 21.64
C ALA A 238 -8.13 -5.23 20.83
N ASP A 239 -8.26 -5.16 19.52
CA ASP A 239 -7.35 -4.42 18.61
C ASP A 239 -7.78 -2.93 18.46
N HIS A 240 -9.01 -2.53 18.87
CA HIS A 240 -9.48 -1.14 18.75
C HIS A 240 -8.53 -0.08 19.36
N PRO A 241 -7.94 -0.26 20.56
CA PRO A 241 -6.99 0.70 21.11
C PRO A 241 -5.70 0.81 20.27
N ALA A 242 -5.27 -0.29 19.67
CA ALA A 242 -4.11 -0.28 18.77
C ALA A 242 -4.42 0.48 17.48
N ASN A 243 -5.65 0.39 16.95
CA ASN A 243 -6.08 1.17 15.80
C ASN A 243 -6.02 2.67 16.07
N ILE A 244 -6.58 3.15 17.17
CA ILE A 244 -6.54 4.57 17.56
C ILE A 244 -5.08 5.06 17.71
N LYS A 245 -4.21 4.25 18.32
CA LYS A 245 -2.79 4.56 18.42
C LYS A 245 -2.11 4.66 17.05
N ASN A 246 -2.45 3.77 16.12
CA ASN A 246 -1.92 3.82 14.76
C ASN A 246 -2.44 5.04 13.98
N GLN A 247 -3.68 5.48 14.16
CA GLN A 247 -4.15 6.74 13.58
C GLN A 247 -3.29 7.92 14.03
N THR A 248 -2.95 8.00 15.32
CA THR A 248 -2.03 9.02 15.84
C THR A 248 -0.65 8.95 15.17
N ARG A 249 -0.09 7.74 15.03
CA ARG A 249 1.18 7.51 14.33
C ARG A 249 1.12 7.94 12.86
N MET A 250 0.03 7.65 12.16
CA MET A 250 -0.17 8.08 10.77
C MET A 250 -0.16 9.60 10.65
N ILE A 251 -0.80 10.31 11.60
CA ILE A 251 -0.78 11.78 11.65
C ILE A 251 0.65 12.30 11.85
N GLU A 252 1.42 11.70 12.76
CA GLU A 252 2.83 12.06 12.98
C GLU A 252 3.67 11.84 11.72
N LEU A 253 3.52 10.68 11.04
CA LEU A 253 4.23 10.35 9.81
C LEU A 253 3.89 11.28 8.64
N ALA A 254 2.63 11.66 8.50
CA ALA A 254 2.15 12.56 7.46
C ALA A 254 2.39 14.04 7.78
N GLY A 255 2.52 14.38 9.08
CA GLY A 255 2.62 15.74 9.60
C GLY A 255 1.29 16.51 9.60
N SER A 256 0.18 15.88 9.17
CA SER A 256 -1.17 16.44 9.19
C SER A 256 -2.20 15.33 8.93
N PRO A 257 -3.38 15.34 9.60
CA PRO A 257 -4.48 14.41 9.27
C PRO A 257 -5.00 14.60 7.83
N ASP A 258 -4.83 15.79 7.26
CA ASP A 258 -5.23 16.09 5.87
C ASP A 258 -4.42 15.35 4.82
N ARG A 259 -3.31 14.74 5.20
CA ARG A 259 -2.41 13.97 4.33
C ARG A 259 -2.54 12.47 4.54
N ILE A 260 -3.56 12.05 5.26
CA ILE A 260 -3.94 10.65 5.37
C ILE A 260 -5.06 10.40 4.38
N LEU A 261 -4.93 9.34 3.58
CA LEU A 261 -5.93 8.91 2.60
C LEU A 261 -6.64 7.67 3.17
N PRO A 262 -7.91 7.82 3.58
CA PRO A 262 -8.72 6.72 4.09
C PRO A 262 -9.03 5.68 3.00
N GLY A 263 -9.35 4.44 3.40
CA GLY A 263 -9.67 3.35 2.49
C GLY A 263 -10.88 3.62 1.60
N HIS A 264 -11.98 4.09 2.18
CA HIS A 264 -13.26 4.07 1.50
C HIS A 264 -14.03 5.40 1.54
N ASP A 265 -13.37 6.52 1.87
CA ASP A 265 -14.07 7.80 1.99
C ASP A 265 -14.27 8.49 0.65
N ILE A 266 -15.53 8.65 0.25
CA ILE A 266 -15.90 9.39 -0.98
C ILE A 266 -15.50 10.88 -0.93
N LEU A 267 -15.26 11.42 0.25
CA LEU A 267 -14.83 12.81 0.42
C LEU A 267 -13.45 13.08 -0.19
N GLN A 268 -12.62 12.07 -0.44
CA GLN A 268 -11.37 12.22 -1.19
C GLN A 268 -11.62 12.89 -2.55
N PHE A 269 -12.69 12.52 -3.24
CA PHE A 269 -13.07 13.04 -4.55
C PHE A 269 -13.71 14.44 -4.51
N LYS A 270 -13.97 14.97 -3.31
CA LYS A 270 -14.39 16.36 -3.08
C LYS A 270 -13.24 17.23 -2.55
N LYS A 271 -12.32 16.61 -1.80
CA LYS A 271 -11.20 17.29 -1.15
C LYS A 271 -10.07 17.62 -2.12
N PHE A 272 -9.85 16.76 -3.11
CA PHE A 272 -8.78 16.92 -4.09
C PHE A 272 -9.32 17.26 -5.49
N PRO A 273 -8.53 17.94 -6.35
CA PRO A 273 -8.89 18.18 -7.74
C PRO A 273 -9.28 16.88 -8.44
N THR A 274 -10.53 16.77 -8.87
CA THR A 274 -11.10 15.54 -9.43
C THR A 274 -11.57 15.74 -10.84
N GLN A 275 -11.18 14.83 -11.74
CA GLN A 275 -11.66 14.75 -13.11
C GLN A 275 -12.20 13.34 -13.36
N GLY A 276 -13.51 13.25 -13.64
CA GLY A 276 -14.18 11.96 -13.80
C GLY A 276 -14.06 11.10 -12.53
N ARG A 277 -13.34 9.99 -12.62
CA ARG A 277 -13.12 9.02 -11.52
C ARG A 277 -11.80 9.22 -10.77
N ILE A 278 -11.01 10.24 -11.13
CA ILE A 278 -9.63 10.40 -10.69
C ILE A 278 -9.52 11.65 -9.82
N ALA A 279 -9.15 11.48 -8.56
CA ALA A 279 -8.71 12.57 -7.69
C ALA A 279 -7.18 12.65 -7.70
N THR A 280 -6.63 13.80 -8.02
CA THR A 280 -5.18 14.06 -8.01
C THR A 280 -4.77 14.57 -6.64
N ILE A 281 -4.02 13.75 -5.91
CA ILE A 281 -3.59 14.01 -4.55
C ILE A 281 -2.28 14.81 -4.54
N LYS A 282 -1.34 14.35 -5.39
CA LYS A 282 -0.02 14.96 -5.55
C LYS A 282 0.49 14.80 -6.99
#